data_324ce9e79fb1b4dcd3856e31078802f2
#
_entry.id   324ce9e79fb1b4dcd3856e31078802f2
#
_cell.length_a   1.000
_cell.length_b   1.000
_cell.length_c   1.000
_cell.angle_alpha   90.00
_cell.angle_beta   90.00
_cell.angle_gamma   90.00
#
_symmetry.space_group_name_H-M   'P 1'
#
loop_
_entity.id
_entity.type
_entity.pdbx_description
1 polymer ?
#
loop_
_entity_poly.entity_id
_entity_poly.type
_entity_poly.pdbx_seq_one_letter_code
_entity_poly.pdbx_strand_id
1 'polypeptide(L)'
;MLSIKNKLIEVENKRPIIYDLIYDKSKINSPVIIFCHGYKGFKDWGCWPIMAKSFASRGFAFFKFNFSFNGGTVNNPIDFPDLKAFSENNYSKELSNINDVIDWITNEYEDNEALDIENIILMGHSRGGGIATIYASEDSRIKKLITLAGVSDYESRFPKGEAFCKWKSNGVYYVKNSRTNQDMPHKFQFYKDFIENKTRLTISKSAKRLKIPHLIVHGDNDSSVDFSEAMSLSSWSPKGVLCRIKGANHVFGAKHPWKSTKMPVDLDSVCTKTIDFINN
;
A
#
# COMPACT_ATOMS: atom_id res chain seq x y z
N MET A 1 20.33 -0.59 14.43
CA MET A 1 19.22 -0.33 13.46
C MET A 1 19.57 0.89 12.63
N LEU A 2 19.55 0.80 11.32
CA LEU A 2 19.71 1.91 10.37
C LEU A 2 18.31 2.45 9.99
N SER A 3 18.19 3.76 9.85
CA SER A 3 16.98 4.42 9.37
C SER A 3 17.35 5.46 8.32
N ILE A 4 17.10 5.13 7.06
CA ILE A 4 17.19 6.01 5.91
C ILE A 4 15.82 6.66 5.73
N LYS A 5 15.75 7.99 5.61
CA LYS A 5 14.48 8.71 5.55
C LYS A 5 14.45 9.75 4.43
N ASN A 6 13.26 9.89 3.83
CA ASN A 6 12.96 10.92 2.83
C ASN A 6 13.99 10.96 1.69
N LYS A 7 14.46 9.79 1.28
CA LYS A 7 15.31 9.66 0.09
C LYS A 7 14.44 9.53 -1.16
N LEU A 8 15.06 9.72 -2.30
CA LEU A 8 14.38 9.71 -3.59
C LEU A 8 14.85 8.52 -4.43
N ILE A 9 13.89 7.90 -5.09
CA ILE A 9 14.16 7.10 -6.29
C ILE A 9 13.83 8.02 -7.46
N GLU A 10 14.86 8.32 -8.25
CA GLU A 10 14.72 9.09 -9.47
C GLU A 10 14.62 8.13 -10.65
N VAL A 11 13.57 8.26 -11.43
CA VAL A 11 13.36 7.49 -12.65
C VAL A 11 13.19 8.48 -13.79
N GLU A 12 13.92 8.26 -14.87
CA GLU A 12 13.91 9.15 -16.03
C GLU A 12 12.47 9.41 -16.53
N ASN A 13 12.14 10.67 -16.78
CA ASN A 13 10.83 11.13 -17.24
C ASN A 13 9.64 10.80 -16.31
N LYS A 14 9.89 10.43 -15.05
CA LYS A 14 8.85 10.20 -14.04
C LYS A 14 9.00 11.13 -12.84
N ARG A 15 7.93 11.27 -12.07
CA ARG A 15 8.01 11.95 -10.77
C ARG A 15 8.81 11.08 -9.79
N PRO A 16 9.69 11.69 -8.96
CA PRO A 16 10.47 10.95 -7.99
C PRO A 16 9.56 10.26 -6.96
N ILE A 17 10.02 9.12 -6.45
CA ILE A 17 9.36 8.37 -5.38
C ILE A 17 10.12 8.64 -4.09
N ILE A 18 9.40 9.14 -3.08
CA ILE A 18 9.97 9.43 -1.76
C ILE A 18 9.86 8.17 -0.90
N TYR A 19 10.95 7.72 -0.31
CA TYR A 19 10.96 6.50 0.49
C TYR A 19 11.69 6.63 1.82
N ASP A 20 11.39 5.68 2.72
CA ASP A 20 12.19 5.36 3.90
C ASP A 20 12.52 3.88 3.88
N LEU A 21 13.72 3.53 4.35
CA LEU A 21 14.15 2.15 4.58
C LEU A 21 14.70 2.01 6.00
N ILE A 22 14.19 1.02 6.73
CA ILE A 22 14.59 0.75 8.11
C ILE A 22 14.97 -0.72 8.22
N TYR A 23 16.19 -1.01 8.67
CA TYR A 23 16.67 -2.37 8.91
C TYR A 23 17.77 -2.43 9.96
N ASP A 24 18.11 -3.62 10.42
CA ASP A 24 19.22 -3.84 11.35
C ASP A 24 20.48 -4.27 10.58
N LYS A 25 21.49 -3.37 10.51
CA LYS A 25 22.77 -3.65 9.84
C LYS A 25 23.57 -4.82 10.44
N SER A 26 23.25 -5.21 11.68
CA SER A 26 23.93 -6.34 12.33
C SER A 26 23.34 -7.71 11.93
N LYS A 27 22.21 -7.69 11.21
CA LYS A 27 21.57 -8.87 10.65
C LYS A 27 22.06 -9.08 9.22
N ILE A 28 22.07 -10.32 8.79
CA ILE A 28 22.33 -10.73 7.41
C ILE A 28 21.04 -11.32 6.82
N ASN A 29 20.85 -11.20 5.51
CA ASN A 29 19.74 -11.78 4.78
C ASN A 29 18.36 -11.43 5.37
N SER A 30 18.14 -10.16 5.74
CA SER A 30 16.84 -9.69 6.21
C SER A 30 15.85 -9.63 5.04
N PRO A 31 14.71 -10.39 5.06
CA PRO A 31 13.69 -10.28 4.03
C PRO A 31 13.16 -8.85 3.90
N VAL A 32 12.87 -8.41 2.68
CA VAL A 32 12.46 -7.03 2.40
C VAL A 32 10.95 -6.93 2.31
N ILE A 33 10.35 -6.16 3.22
CA ILE A 33 8.93 -5.81 3.17
C ILE A 33 8.79 -4.46 2.45
N ILE A 34 8.08 -4.44 1.32
CA ILE A 34 7.72 -3.21 0.59
C ILE A 34 6.27 -2.85 0.92
N PHE A 35 6.06 -1.69 1.53
CA PHE A 35 4.76 -1.25 2.03
C PHE A 35 4.10 -0.21 1.14
N CYS A 36 2.89 -0.53 0.65
CA CYS A 36 2.03 0.30 -0.18
C CYS A 36 0.90 0.92 0.66
N HIS A 37 0.90 2.24 0.82
CA HIS A 37 -0.15 2.94 1.57
C HIS A 37 -1.49 2.99 0.82
N GLY A 38 -2.57 3.29 1.54
CA GLY A 38 -3.92 3.41 0.98
C GLY A 38 -4.26 4.78 0.37
N TYR A 39 -5.52 4.93 -0.04
CA TYR A 39 -6.10 6.18 -0.54
C TYR A 39 -6.03 7.29 0.51
N LYS A 40 -5.66 8.49 0.10
CA LYS A 40 -5.37 9.64 0.99
C LYS A 40 -4.36 9.29 2.10
N GLY A 41 -3.45 8.37 1.79
CA GLY A 41 -2.36 7.92 2.66
C GLY A 41 -1.00 8.43 2.18
N PHE A 42 -0.01 8.18 3.01
CA PHE A 42 1.41 8.44 2.76
C PHE A 42 2.26 7.53 3.66
N LYS A 43 3.55 7.38 3.35
CA LYS A 43 4.46 6.45 4.03
C LYS A 43 4.58 6.66 5.55
N ASP A 44 4.32 7.88 6.05
CA ASP A 44 4.41 8.25 7.46
C ASP A 44 3.05 8.45 8.14
N TRP A 45 1.96 7.95 7.53
CA TRP A 45 0.64 8.09 8.10
C TRP A 45 0.49 7.30 9.42
N GLY A 46 0.05 7.96 10.48
CA GLY A 46 -0.29 7.33 11.74
C GLY A 46 0.85 6.52 12.34
N CYS A 47 0.62 5.23 12.48
CA CYS A 47 1.54 4.29 13.12
C CYS A 47 2.52 3.59 12.16
N TRP A 48 2.50 3.87 10.84
CA TRP A 48 3.37 3.18 9.89
C TRP A 48 4.87 3.32 10.22
N PRO A 49 5.37 4.47 10.74
CA PRO A 49 6.77 4.56 11.19
C PRO A 49 7.09 3.65 12.38
N ILE A 50 6.14 3.44 13.30
CA ILE A 50 6.34 2.55 14.46
C ILE A 50 6.25 1.09 14.02
N MET A 51 5.29 0.77 13.15
CA MET A 51 5.16 -0.54 12.52
C MET A 51 6.46 -0.94 11.79
N ALA A 52 7.03 -0.03 10.98
CA ALA A 52 8.28 -0.26 10.29
C ALA A 52 9.44 -0.59 11.24
N LYS A 53 9.56 0.15 12.34
CA LYS A 53 10.57 -0.14 13.38
C LYS A 53 10.33 -1.49 14.06
N SER A 54 9.07 -1.85 14.28
CA SER A 54 8.71 -3.14 14.88
C SER A 54 9.14 -4.31 14.00
N PHE A 55 8.93 -4.24 12.69
CA PHE A 55 9.43 -5.25 11.75
C PHE A 55 10.96 -5.27 11.69
N ALA A 56 11.59 -4.11 11.62
CA ALA A 56 13.06 -4.02 11.57
C ALA A 56 13.72 -4.59 12.83
N SER A 57 13.15 -4.39 14.02
CA SER A 57 13.66 -4.98 15.26
C SER A 57 13.53 -6.50 15.31
N ARG A 58 12.69 -7.08 14.47
CA ARG A 58 12.45 -8.52 14.35
C ARG A 58 13.15 -9.17 13.15
N GLY A 59 14.09 -8.44 12.51
CA GLY A 59 14.98 -9.00 11.48
C GLY A 59 14.48 -8.83 10.05
N PHE A 60 13.57 -7.91 9.78
CA PHE A 60 13.12 -7.56 8.44
C PHE A 60 13.72 -6.22 8.00
N ALA A 61 13.91 -6.03 6.71
CA ALA A 61 14.09 -4.71 6.15
C ALA A 61 12.71 -4.16 5.74
N PHE A 62 12.33 -3.00 6.27
CA PHE A 62 11.03 -2.40 6.00
C PHE A 62 11.17 -1.17 5.11
N PHE A 63 10.70 -1.29 3.88
CA PHE A 63 10.70 -0.25 2.87
C PHE A 63 9.29 0.34 2.74
N LYS A 64 9.12 1.62 2.99
CA LYS A 64 7.86 2.34 2.81
C LYS A 64 8.05 3.56 1.94
N PHE A 65 7.13 3.84 1.05
CA PHE A 65 7.26 4.91 0.08
C PHE A 65 5.93 5.64 -0.14
N ASN A 66 6.02 6.86 -0.70
CA ASN A 66 4.87 7.56 -1.23
C ASN A 66 4.71 7.22 -2.71
N PHE A 67 3.51 6.80 -3.13
CA PHE A 67 3.19 6.80 -4.55
C PHE A 67 3.43 8.21 -5.12
N SER A 68 4.11 8.31 -6.24
CA SER A 68 4.64 9.58 -6.77
C SER A 68 3.55 10.64 -7.04
N PHE A 69 2.30 10.22 -7.19
CA PHE A 69 1.14 11.08 -7.38
C PHE A 69 0.20 11.10 -6.15
N ASN A 70 0.68 10.72 -4.95
CA ASN A 70 -0.16 10.75 -3.76
C ASN A 70 -0.51 12.16 -3.26
N GLY A 71 0.15 13.20 -3.79
CA GLY A 71 -0.04 14.59 -3.39
C GLY A 71 1.01 15.12 -2.41
N GLY A 72 1.94 14.28 -1.95
CA GLY A 72 3.12 14.71 -1.20
C GLY A 72 4.19 15.34 -2.12
N THR A 73 5.10 16.11 -1.54
CA THR A 73 6.27 16.67 -2.23
C THR A 73 7.56 16.28 -1.51
N VAL A 74 8.71 16.45 -2.18
CA VAL A 74 10.02 16.18 -1.58
C VAL A 74 10.23 16.98 -0.29
N ASN A 75 9.81 18.24 -0.29
CA ASN A 75 9.96 19.14 0.87
C ASN A 75 8.90 18.92 1.94
N ASN A 76 7.74 18.38 1.57
CA ASN A 76 6.67 18.02 2.48
C ASN A 76 6.04 16.68 2.05
N PRO A 77 6.59 15.54 2.49
CA PRO A 77 6.12 14.21 2.11
C PRO A 77 4.86 13.77 2.88
N ILE A 78 4.38 14.61 3.78
CA ILE A 78 3.20 14.39 4.63
C ILE A 78 2.02 15.17 4.05
N ASP A 79 0.84 14.61 4.16
CA ASP A 79 -0.40 15.23 3.64
C ASP A 79 -0.38 15.47 2.12
N PHE A 80 -1.02 16.51 1.64
CA PHE A 80 -1.32 16.69 0.22
C PHE A 80 -1.05 18.13 -0.23
N PRO A 81 0.21 18.62 -0.15
CA PRO A 81 0.56 19.97 -0.60
C PRO A 81 0.44 20.12 -2.13
N ASP A 82 0.54 19.04 -2.90
CA ASP A 82 0.42 19.03 -4.36
C ASP A 82 -0.88 18.36 -4.83
N LEU A 83 -2.00 19.09 -4.72
CA LEU A 83 -3.30 18.62 -5.19
C LEU A 83 -3.35 18.42 -6.72
N LYS A 84 -2.49 19.11 -7.48
CA LYS A 84 -2.38 18.91 -8.92
C LYS A 84 -1.86 17.50 -9.22
N ALA A 85 -0.76 17.09 -8.59
CA ALA A 85 -0.26 15.72 -8.71
C ALA A 85 -1.30 14.70 -8.24
N PHE A 86 -1.94 14.92 -7.08
CA PHE A 86 -3.00 14.06 -6.58
C PHE A 86 -4.12 13.85 -7.62
N SER A 87 -4.54 14.92 -8.31
CA SER A 87 -5.57 14.85 -9.34
C SER A 87 -5.20 14.02 -10.57
N GLU A 88 -3.91 13.91 -10.85
CA GLU A 88 -3.34 13.16 -11.98
C GLU A 88 -3.05 11.68 -11.63
N ASN A 89 -3.27 11.26 -10.38
CA ASN A 89 -3.05 9.88 -9.99
C ASN A 89 -4.01 8.91 -10.69
N ASN A 90 -3.58 7.66 -10.88
CA ASN A 90 -4.40 6.54 -11.32
C ASN A 90 -3.75 5.21 -10.93
N TYR A 91 -4.47 4.09 -11.12
CA TYR A 91 -4.00 2.77 -10.72
C TYR A 91 -2.79 2.29 -11.51
N SER A 92 -2.71 2.60 -12.81
CA SER A 92 -1.56 2.22 -13.65
C SER A 92 -0.27 2.90 -13.19
N LYS A 93 -0.34 4.16 -12.74
CA LYS A 93 0.81 4.86 -12.15
C LYS A 93 1.24 4.25 -10.82
N GLU A 94 0.28 3.83 -9.97
CA GLU A 94 0.60 3.15 -8.72
C GLU A 94 1.29 1.80 -8.96
N LEU A 95 0.83 1.02 -9.96
CA LEU A 95 1.51 -0.21 -10.38
C LEU A 95 2.92 0.05 -10.93
N SER A 96 3.08 1.09 -11.77
CA SER A 96 4.40 1.50 -12.27
C SER A 96 5.34 1.88 -11.14
N ASN A 97 4.86 2.57 -10.10
CA ASN A 97 5.70 2.93 -8.95
C ASN A 97 6.18 1.72 -8.15
N ILE A 98 5.36 0.67 -8.01
CA ILE A 98 5.83 -0.56 -7.35
C ILE A 98 6.95 -1.20 -8.17
N ASN A 99 6.79 -1.26 -9.50
CA ASN A 99 7.85 -1.74 -10.40
C ASN A 99 9.14 -0.95 -10.22
N ASP A 100 9.04 0.39 -10.29
CA ASP A 100 10.20 1.28 -10.15
C ASP A 100 10.91 1.08 -8.78
N VAL A 101 10.14 0.88 -7.70
CA VAL A 101 10.69 0.60 -6.35
C VAL A 101 11.41 -0.75 -6.31
N ILE A 102 10.82 -1.79 -6.88
CA ILE A 102 11.41 -3.14 -6.86
C ILE A 102 12.67 -3.17 -7.73
N ASP A 103 12.62 -2.62 -8.95
CA ASP A 103 13.77 -2.52 -9.83
C ASP A 103 14.92 -1.74 -9.15
N TRP A 104 14.59 -0.64 -8.50
CA TRP A 104 15.57 0.17 -7.81
C TRP A 104 16.19 -0.57 -6.61
N ILE A 105 15.37 -1.20 -5.73
CA ILE A 105 15.91 -1.85 -4.52
C ILE A 105 16.74 -3.08 -4.87
N THR A 106 16.37 -3.84 -5.89
CA THR A 106 17.13 -4.99 -6.34
C THR A 106 18.48 -4.61 -6.93
N ASN A 107 18.58 -3.47 -7.61
CA ASN A 107 19.85 -2.98 -8.16
C ASN A 107 20.71 -2.29 -7.10
N GLU A 108 20.13 -1.39 -6.29
CA GLU A 108 20.87 -0.59 -5.29
C GLU A 108 21.45 -1.45 -4.16
N TYR A 109 20.79 -2.55 -3.83
CA TYR A 109 21.16 -3.42 -2.71
C TYR A 109 21.62 -4.82 -3.15
N GLU A 110 22.04 -5.00 -4.41
CA GLU A 110 22.51 -6.29 -4.96
C GLU A 110 23.64 -6.88 -4.11
N ASP A 111 24.63 -6.07 -3.72
CA ASP A 111 25.80 -6.49 -2.95
C ASP A 111 25.63 -6.27 -1.41
N ASN A 112 24.41 -6.00 -0.93
CA ASN A 112 24.19 -5.72 0.46
C ASN A 112 23.82 -6.95 1.27
N GLU A 113 24.78 -7.54 1.98
CA GLU A 113 24.59 -8.76 2.77
C GLU A 113 23.52 -8.64 3.89
N ALA A 114 23.14 -7.43 4.30
CA ALA A 114 22.13 -7.25 5.34
C ALA A 114 20.69 -7.45 4.81
N LEU A 115 20.46 -7.33 3.51
CA LEU A 115 19.14 -7.43 2.87
C LEU A 115 19.05 -8.68 1.99
N ASP A 116 17.95 -9.42 2.12
CA ASP A 116 17.59 -10.51 1.23
C ASP A 116 16.65 -9.98 0.13
N ILE A 117 17.24 -9.43 -0.94
CA ILE A 117 16.50 -8.89 -2.08
C ILE A 117 15.83 -9.97 -2.95
N GLU A 118 16.16 -11.24 -2.76
CA GLU A 118 15.49 -12.38 -3.39
C GLU A 118 14.21 -12.79 -2.62
N ASN A 119 14.01 -12.27 -1.41
CA ASN A 119 12.87 -12.56 -0.56
C ASN A 119 12.03 -11.30 -0.30
N ILE A 120 11.43 -10.79 -1.38
CA ILE A 120 10.59 -9.60 -1.33
C ILE A 120 9.16 -9.99 -0.92
N ILE A 121 8.67 -9.29 0.11
CA ILE A 121 7.31 -9.41 0.62
C ILE A 121 6.57 -8.11 0.29
N LEU A 122 5.50 -8.20 -0.49
CA LEU A 122 4.69 -7.03 -0.80
C LEU A 122 3.55 -6.91 0.21
N MET A 123 3.48 -5.77 0.89
CA MET A 123 2.44 -5.46 1.89
C MET A 123 1.65 -4.24 1.45
N GLY A 124 0.32 -4.32 1.45
CA GLY A 124 -0.52 -3.18 1.07
C GLY A 124 -1.68 -2.94 2.04
N HIS A 125 -1.93 -1.67 2.37
CA HIS A 125 -3.08 -1.26 3.18
C HIS A 125 -4.19 -0.70 2.31
N SER A 126 -5.44 -1.13 2.54
CA SER A 126 -6.62 -0.55 1.90
C SER A 126 -6.55 -0.60 0.36
N ARG A 127 -6.63 0.54 -0.33
CA ARG A 127 -6.39 0.67 -1.78
C ARG A 127 -5.03 0.10 -2.19
N GLY A 128 -3.98 0.33 -1.39
CA GLY A 128 -2.66 -0.24 -1.62
C GLY A 128 -2.63 -1.77 -1.54
N GLY A 129 -3.56 -2.39 -0.80
CA GLY A 129 -3.75 -3.84 -0.76
C GLY A 129 -4.24 -4.40 -2.10
N GLY A 130 -5.18 -3.69 -2.74
CA GLY A 130 -5.64 -4.07 -4.10
C GLY A 130 -4.53 -3.94 -5.15
N ILE A 131 -3.75 -2.82 -5.12
CA ILE A 131 -2.60 -2.62 -6.01
C ILE A 131 -1.54 -3.69 -5.79
N ALA A 132 -1.20 -3.99 -4.53
CA ALA A 132 -0.26 -5.04 -4.18
C ALA A 132 -0.72 -6.43 -4.68
N THR A 133 -2.02 -6.74 -4.60
CA THR A 133 -2.59 -8.00 -5.11
C THR A 133 -2.43 -8.11 -6.63
N ILE A 134 -2.69 -7.03 -7.37
CA ILE A 134 -2.51 -7.02 -8.83
C ILE A 134 -1.04 -7.23 -9.15
N TYR A 135 -0.16 -6.41 -8.58
CA TYR A 135 1.28 -6.44 -8.87
C TYR A 135 1.91 -7.80 -8.51
N ALA A 136 1.61 -8.34 -7.33
CA ALA A 136 2.13 -9.64 -6.89
C ALA A 136 1.70 -10.82 -7.78
N SER A 137 0.61 -10.67 -8.55
CA SER A 137 0.20 -11.69 -9.53
C SER A 137 0.98 -11.64 -10.85
N GLU A 138 1.76 -10.56 -11.07
CA GLU A 138 2.46 -10.26 -12.31
C GLU A 138 3.98 -10.40 -12.18
N ASP A 139 4.55 -10.25 -10.97
CA ASP A 139 5.99 -10.24 -10.74
C ASP A 139 6.45 -11.40 -9.84
N SER A 140 7.29 -12.28 -10.40
CA SER A 140 7.80 -13.48 -9.71
C SER A 140 8.83 -13.18 -8.62
N ARG A 141 9.35 -11.96 -8.54
CA ARG A 141 10.26 -11.53 -7.46
C ARG A 141 9.53 -11.46 -6.11
N ILE A 142 8.20 -11.28 -6.12
CA ILE A 142 7.40 -11.27 -4.91
C ILE A 142 7.22 -12.71 -4.40
N LYS A 143 7.62 -12.96 -3.15
CA LYS A 143 7.55 -14.29 -2.53
C LYS A 143 6.34 -14.48 -1.63
N LYS A 144 5.87 -13.42 -0.98
CA LYS A 144 4.65 -13.43 -0.16
C LYS A 144 3.88 -12.11 -0.35
N LEU A 145 2.57 -12.18 -0.26
CA LEU A 145 1.67 -11.02 -0.28
C LEU A 145 0.96 -10.87 1.07
N ILE A 146 0.84 -9.64 1.55
CA ILE A 146 0.10 -9.30 2.76
C ILE A 146 -0.84 -8.13 2.45
N THR A 147 -2.14 -8.33 2.67
CA THR A 147 -3.13 -7.25 2.55
C THR A 147 -3.70 -6.91 3.92
N LEU A 148 -3.61 -5.63 4.29
CA LEU A 148 -4.15 -5.07 5.52
C LEU A 148 -5.39 -4.25 5.19
N ALA A 149 -6.59 -4.70 5.60
CA ALA A 149 -7.87 -4.06 5.27
C ALA A 149 -7.99 -3.77 3.74
N GLY A 150 -7.52 -4.72 2.93
CA GLY A 150 -7.38 -4.54 1.48
C GLY A 150 -8.71 -4.50 0.73
N VAL A 151 -8.80 -3.64 -0.29
CA VAL A 151 -9.96 -3.59 -1.18
C VAL A 151 -9.94 -4.75 -2.17
N SER A 152 -11.12 -5.30 -2.49
CA SER A 152 -11.30 -6.40 -3.46
C SER A 152 -11.86 -5.94 -4.80
N ASP A 153 -12.38 -4.71 -4.88
CA ASP A 153 -12.98 -4.16 -6.08
C ASP A 153 -12.76 -2.65 -6.19
N TYR A 154 -12.24 -2.21 -7.34
CA TYR A 154 -12.05 -0.79 -7.65
C TYR A 154 -13.27 -0.18 -8.36
N GLU A 155 -13.99 -0.98 -9.15
CA GLU A 155 -15.08 -0.48 -9.98
C GLU A 155 -16.25 0.06 -9.13
N SER A 156 -16.57 -0.63 -8.04
CA SER A 156 -17.63 -0.23 -7.13
C SER A 156 -17.39 1.11 -6.42
N ARG A 157 -16.15 1.59 -6.39
CA ARG A 157 -15.72 2.80 -5.67
C ARG A 157 -15.82 4.07 -6.51
N PHE A 158 -16.13 3.95 -7.81
CA PHE A 158 -16.36 5.11 -8.65
C PHE A 158 -17.75 5.70 -8.41
N PRO A 159 -17.92 7.01 -8.56
CA PRO A 159 -19.24 7.65 -8.55
C PRO A 159 -20.20 6.98 -9.52
N LYS A 160 -21.50 6.98 -9.20
CA LYS A 160 -22.56 6.37 -10.02
C LYS A 160 -23.65 7.40 -10.34
N GLY A 161 -24.49 7.09 -11.32
CA GLY A 161 -25.65 7.93 -11.69
C GLY A 161 -25.25 9.36 -12.04
N GLU A 162 -25.99 10.33 -11.48
CA GLU A 162 -25.81 11.76 -11.76
C GLU A 162 -24.40 12.24 -11.38
N ALA A 163 -23.82 11.77 -10.27
CA ALA A 163 -22.47 12.13 -9.83
C ALA A 163 -21.40 11.70 -10.86
N PHE A 164 -21.57 10.53 -11.48
CA PHE A 164 -20.70 10.09 -12.57
C PHE A 164 -20.85 10.97 -13.82
N CYS A 165 -22.07 11.33 -14.21
CA CYS A 165 -22.33 12.20 -15.35
C CYS A 165 -21.69 13.58 -15.12
N LYS A 166 -21.85 14.16 -13.92
CA LYS A 166 -21.19 15.41 -13.54
C LYS A 166 -19.66 15.32 -13.58
N TRP A 167 -19.09 14.24 -13.09
CA TRP A 167 -17.64 14.01 -13.18
C TRP A 167 -17.15 13.96 -14.62
N LYS A 168 -17.87 13.22 -15.48
CA LYS A 168 -17.53 13.10 -16.91
C LYS A 168 -17.62 14.46 -17.64
N SER A 169 -18.66 15.27 -17.38
CA SER A 169 -18.84 16.57 -18.03
C SER A 169 -17.88 17.63 -17.52
N ASN A 170 -17.62 17.68 -16.20
CA ASN A 170 -16.74 18.67 -15.59
C ASN A 170 -15.26 18.32 -15.67
N GLY A 171 -14.94 17.06 -16.00
CA GLY A 171 -13.55 16.56 -16.08
C GLY A 171 -12.88 16.32 -14.73
N VAL A 172 -13.46 16.82 -13.63
CA VAL A 172 -12.96 16.65 -12.27
C VAL A 172 -14.11 16.53 -11.27
N TYR A 173 -13.90 15.72 -10.23
CA TYR A 173 -14.77 15.67 -9.07
C TYR A 173 -13.95 15.72 -7.79
N TYR A 174 -14.55 16.13 -6.69
CA TYR A 174 -13.85 16.38 -5.43
C TYR A 174 -14.39 15.49 -4.31
N VAL A 175 -13.47 14.97 -3.50
CA VAL A 175 -13.77 14.20 -2.28
C VAL A 175 -13.20 14.95 -1.09
N LYS A 176 -14.06 15.31 -0.13
CA LYS A 176 -13.63 16.00 1.09
C LYS A 176 -12.66 15.11 1.89
N ASN A 177 -11.54 15.68 2.28
CA ASN A 177 -10.65 15.12 3.29
C ASN A 177 -10.92 15.85 4.61
N SER A 178 -11.71 15.22 5.48
CA SER A 178 -12.12 15.84 6.75
C SER A 178 -10.95 16.16 7.69
N ARG A 179 -9.84 15.42 7.58
CA ARG A 179 -8.67 15.63 8.43
C ARG A 179 -7.88 16.90 8.07
N THR A 180 -7.69 17.17 6.78
CA THR A 180 -6.94 18.34 6.30
C THR A 180 -7.85 19.47 5.82
N ASN A 181 -9.16 19.25 5.82
CA ASN A 181 -10.20 20.13 5.28
C ASN A 181 -10.02 20.50 3.79
N GLN A 182 -9.29 19.68 3.03
CA GLN A 182 -9.05 19.86 1.61
C GLN A 182 -10.12 19.16 0.76
N ASP A 183 -10.45 19.75 -0.38
CA ASP A 183 -11.22 19.09 -1.43
C ASP A 183 -10.26 18.38 -2.38
N MET A 184 -10.22 17.05 -2.28
CA MET A 184 -9.27 16.20 -3.01
C MET A 184 -9.76 15.99 -4.44
N PRO A 185 -9.07 16.53 -5.45
CA PRO A 185 -9.51 16.47 -6.85
C PRO A 185 -9.23 15.12 -7.48
N HIS A 186 -10.19 14.62 -8.26
CA HIS A 186 -10.03 13.45 -9.12
C HIS A 186 -10.38 13.82 -10.55
N LYS A 187 -9.40 13.91 -11.44
CA LYS A 187 -9.64 14.10 -12.86
C LYS A 187 -10.27 12.84 -13.49
N PHE A 188 -11.10 13.04 -14.50
CA PHE A 188 -11.82 11.95 -15.16
C PHE A 188 -10.87 10.93 -15.84
N GLN A 189 -9.57 11.29 -16.07
CA GLN A 189 -8.55 10.37 -16.54
C GLN A 189 -8.36 9.14 -15.61
N PHE A 190 -8.68 9.29 -14.30
CA PHE A 190 -8.62 8.18 -13.35
C PHE A 190 -9.60 7.06 -13.71
N TYR A 191 -10.81 7.42 -14.12
CA TYR A 191 -11.80 6.46 -14.62
C TYR A 191 -11.43 5.91 -16.00
N LYS A 192 -10.93 6.77 -16.91
CA LYS A 192 -10.47 6.35 -18.24
C LYS A 192 -9.36 5.29 -18.13
N ASP A 193 -8.32 5.55 -17.32
CA ASP A 193 -7.25 4.59 -17.04
C ASP A 193 -7.80 3.24 -16.57
N PHE A 194 -8.76 3.27 -15.63
CA PHE A 194 -9.38 2.04 -15.12
C PHE A 194 -10.10 1.27 -16.23
N ILE A 195 -10.91 1.93 -17.06
CA ILE A 195 -11.68 1.27 -18.12
C ILE A 195 -10.76 0.73 -19.22
N GLU A 196 -9.76 1.50 -19.64
CA GLU A 196 -8.77 1.09 -20.64
C GLU A 196 -7.95 -0.13 -20.16
N ASN A 197 -7.67 -0.20 -18.87
CA ASN A 197 -6.89 -1.26 -18.24
C ASN A 197 -7.75 -2.23 -17.39
N LYS A 198 -9.08 -2.27 -17.59
CA LYS A 198 -10.03 -2.97 -16.72
C LYS A 198 -9.64 -4.43 -16.48
N THR A 199 -9.20 -5.14 -17.51
CA THR A 199 -8.81 -6.55 -17.37
C THR A 199 -7.66 -6.74 -16.39
N ARG A 200 -6.63 -5.90 -16.46
CA ARG A 200 -5.49 -5.90 -15.54
C ARG A 200 -5.89 -5.43 -14.14
N LEU A 201 -6.69 -4.37 -14.06
CA LEU A 201 -7.09 -3.71 -12.80
C LEU A 201 -8.24 -4.41 -12.07
N THR A 202 -8.72 -5.56 -12.57
CA THR A 202 -9.71 -6.39 -11.88
C THR A 202 -9.02 -7.25 -10.82
N ILE A 203 -9.12 -6.86 -9.54
CA ILE A 203 -8.42 -7.51 -8.41
C ILE A 203 -8.75 -9.01 -8.31
N SER A 204 -10.03 -9.40 -8.51
CA SER A 204 -10.43 -10.81 -8.45
C SER A 204 -9.72 -11.70 -9.47
N LYS A 205 -9.42 -11.18 -10.67
CA LYS A 205 -8.65 -11.92 -11.67
C LYS A 205 -7.20 -12.13 -11.22
N SER A 206 -6.60 -11.12 -10.62
CA SER A 206 -5.23 -11.17 -10.10
C SER A 206 -5.13 -12.08 -8.88
N ALA A 207 -6.06 -11.96 -7.92
CA ALA A 207 -6.10 -12.82 -6.74
C ALA A 207 -6.19 -14.32 -7.11
N LYS A 208 -7.01 -14.68 -8.12
CA LYS A 208 -7.13 -16.06 -8.62
C LYS A 208 -5.86 -16.59 -9.28
N ARG A 209 -4.99 -15.70 -9.80
CA ARG A 209 -3.73 -16.08 -10.45
C ARG A 209 -2.53 -16.13 -9.51
N LEU A 210 -2.69 -15.69 -8.24
CA LEU A 210 -1.60 -15.71 -7.26
C LEU A 210 -1.07 -17.14 -7.07
N LYS A 211 0.25 -17.29 -7.20
CA LYS A 211 0.96 -18.56 -6.96
C LYS A 211 1.65 -18.58 -5.59
N ILE A 212 1.77 -17.43 -4.96
CA ILE A 212 2.48 -17.19 -3.70
C ILE A 212 1.51 -17.20 -2.50
N PRO A 213 2.00 -17.43 -1.27
CA PRO A 213 1.20 -17.27 -0.07
C PRO A 213 0.65 -15.85 0.08
N HIS A 214 -0.62 -15.72 0.47
CA HIS A 214 -1.32 -14.44 0.65
C HIS A 214 -1.97 -14.38 2.02
N LEU A 215 -1.45 -13.55 2.92
CA LEU A 215 -2.08 -13.23 4.21
C LEU A 215 -3.05 -12.07 4.03
N ILE A 216 -4.32 -12.30 4.38
CA ILE A 216 -5.39 -11.30 4.30
C ILE A 216 -5.79 -10.93 5.73
N VAL A 217 -5.31 -9.79 6.23
CA VAL A 217 -5.61 -9.30 7.59
C VAL A 217 -6.68 -8.23 7.51
N HIS A 218 -7.78 -8.42 8.27
CA HIS A 218 -8.89 -7.47 8.24
C HIS A 218 -9.59 -7.38 9.60
N GLY A 219 -9.97 -6.14 9.97
CA GLY A 219 -10.79 -5.88 11.14
C GLY A 219 -12.27 -6.12 10.83
N ASP A 220 -13.00 -6.81 11.69
CA ASP A 220 -14.42 -7.07 11.46
C ASP A 220 -15.37 -5.92 11.84
N ASN A 221 -14.81 -4.82 12.35
CA ASN A 221 -15.52 -3.56 12.58
C ASN A 221 -15.00 -2.43 11.64
N ASP A 222 -14.56 -2.82 10.44
CA ASP A 222 -14.10 -1.88 9.42
C ASP A 222 -15.30 -1.26 8.68
N SER A 223 -15.52 0.04 8.88
CA SER A 223 -16.58 0.81 8.23
C SER A 223 -16.19 1.42 6.87
N SER A 224 -14.92 1.30 6.47
CA SER A 224 -14.39 1.87 5.22
C SER A 224 -14.26 0.85 4.10
N VAL A 225 -13.84 -0.37 4.46
CA VAL A 225 -13.75 -1.54 3.60
C VAL A 225 -14.40 -2.68 4.36
N ASP A 226 -15.56 -3.12 3.91
CA ASP A 226 -16.35 -4.15 4.57
C ASP A 226 -15.57 -5.47 4.66
N PHE A 227 -15.74 -6.22 5.77
CA PHE A 227 -15.05 -7.49 6.00
C PHE A 227 -15.33 -8.53 4.89
N SER A 228 -16.45 -8.44 4.19
CA SER A 228 -16.78 -9.29 3.03
C SER A 228 -15.77 -9.17 1.89
N GLU A 229 -15.06 -8.03 1.78
CA GLU A 229 -13.98 -7.88 0.80
C GLU A 229 -12.78 -8.78 1.12
N ALA A 230 -12.44 -8.94 2.42
CA ALA A 230 -11.41 -9.87 2.84
C ALA A 230 -11.83 -11.34 2.62
N MET A 231 -13.11 -11.68 2.86
CA MET A 231 -13.65 -12.99 2.53
C MET A 231 -13.57 -13.27 1.03
N SER A 232 -13.87 -12.28 0.19
CA SER A 232 -13.73 -12.37 -1.26
C SER A 232 -12.29 -12.63 -1.69
N LEU A 233 -11.33 -11.82 -1.19
CA LEU A 233 -9.90 -12.01 -1.46
C LEU A 233 -9.43 -13.42 -1.06
N SER A 234 -9.86 -13.90 0.13
CA SER A 234 -9.51 -15.23 0.62
C SER A 234 -10.08 -16.34 -0.25
N SER A 235 -11.32 -16.19 -0.71
CA SER A 235 -11.98 -17.19 -1.58
C SER A 235 -11.35 -17.26 -2.97
N TRP A 236 -10.77 -16.17 -3.46
CA TRP A 236 -10.13 -16.11 -4.78
C TRP A 236 -8.67 -16.54 -4.76
N SER A 237 -7.95 -16.28 -3.67
CA SER A 237 -6.51 -16.55 -3.58
C SER A 237 -6.24 -18.03 -3.28
N PRO A 238 -5.58 -18.80 -4.19
CA PRO A 238 -5.37 -20.24 -4.00
C PRO A 238 -4.59 -20.61 -2.73
N LYS A 239 -3.73 -19.71 -2.26
CA LYS A 239 -2.96 -19.83 -1.02
C LYS A 239 -3.30 -18.72 -0.03
N GLY A 240 -4.58 -18.29 -0.03
CA GLY A 240 -5.08 -17.23 0.84
C GLY A 240 -5.30 -17.71 2.28
N VAL A 241 -4.75 -16.98 3.23
CA VAL A 241 -4.96 -17.20 4.69
C VAL A 241 -5.69 -15.98 5.24
N LEU A 242 -6.94 -16.14 5.63
CA LEU A 242 -7.74 -15.07 6.23
C LEU A 242 -7.42 -14.94 7.72
N CYS A 243 -7.00 -13.75 8.13
CA CYS A 243 -6.73 -13.37 9.51
C CYS A 243 -7.67 -12.26 9.95
N ARG A 244 -8.73 -12.62 10.68
CA ARG A 244 -9.68 -11.68 11.27
C ARG A 244 -9.11 -11.08 12.57
N ILE A 245 -9.15 -9.75 12.69
CA ILE A 245 -8.86 -9.02 13.91
C ILE A 245 -10.18 -8.55 14.50
N LYS A 246 -10.61 -9.22 15.59
CA LYS A 246 -11.92 -9.01 16.20
C LYS A 246 -12.04 -7.59 16.78
N GLY A 247 -13.09 -6.88 16.39
CA GLY A 247 -13.41 -5.52 16.84
C GLY A 247 -12.55 -4.41 16.22
N ALA A 248 -11.52 -4.75 15.43
CA ALA A 248 -10.64 -3.77 14.84
C ALA A 248 -11.32 -3.00 13.68
N ASN A 249 -10.96 -1.73 13.58
CA ASN A 249 -11.39 -0.83 12.51
C ASN A 249 -10.42 -0.85 11.31
N HIS A 250 -10.70 -0.04 10.29
CA HIS A 250 -9.93 0.07 9.04
C HIS A 250 -8.42 0.28 9.20
N VAL A 251 -7.98 0.92 10.26
CA VAL A 251 -6.59 1.28 10.53
C VAL A 251 -6.05 0.61 11.81
N PHE A 252 -6.74 -0.43 12.28
CA PHE A 252 -6.34 -1.24 13.44
C PHE A 252 -6.05 -0.40 14.68
N GLY A 253 -6.96 0.53 15.00
CA GLY A 253 -6.88 1.44 16.14
C GLY A 253 -5.94 2.63 15.95
N ALA A 254 -5.21 2.73 14.84
CA ALA A 254 -4.36 3.88 14.55
C ALA A 254 -5.18 5.11 14.12
N LYS A 255 -4.55 6.29 14.18
CA LYS A 255 -5.06 7.57 13.66
C LYS A 255 -3.88 8.45 13.23
N HIS A 256 -4.16 9.48 12.45
CA HIS A 256 -3.11 10.46 12.13
C HIS A 256 -3.55 11.87 12.56
N PRO A 257 -2.66 12.66 13.22
CA PRO A 257 -1.32 12.28 13.68
C PRO A 257 -1.35 11.29 14.86
N TRP A 258 -0.31 10.44 14.96
CA TRP A 258 -0.13 9.54 16.10
C TRP A 258 0.92 10.11 17.06
N LYS A 259 0.56 10.27 18.33
CA LYS A 259 1.42 10.92 19.33
C LYS A 259 2.08 9.94 20.31
N SER A 260 1.63 8.68 20.35
CA SER A 260 2.20 7.66 21.23
C SER A 260 3.45 7.02 20.60
N THR A 261 4.35 6.54 21.44
CA THR A 261 5.50 5.71 21.01
C THR A 261 5.13 4.23 20.83
N LYS A 262 3.96 3.81 21.33
CA LYS A 262 3.45 2.44 21.23
C LYS A 262 2.37 2.36 20.14
N MET A 263 2.31 1.24 19.45
CA MET A 263 1.21 0.93 18.54
C MET A 263 -0.09 0.66 19.30
N PRO A 264 -1.27 0.84 18.68
CA PRO A 264 -2.51 0.27 19.17
C PRO A 264 -2.41 -1.26 19.28
N VAL A 265 -3.15 -1.85 20.19
CA VAL A 265 -3.16 -3.31 20.45
C VAL A 265 -3.52 -4.10 19.18
N ASP A 266 -4.52 -3.63 18.41
CA ASP A 266 -4.93 -4.29 17.19
C ASP A 266 -3.81 -4.28 16.15
N LEU A 267 -3.12 -3.14 15.95
CA LEU A 267 -2.01 -3.05 15.00
C LEU A 267 -0.79 -3.89 15.45
N ASP A 268 -0.51 -3.96 16.74
CA ASP A 268 0.55 -4.83 17.28
C ASP A 268 0.23 -6.31 17.03
N SER A 269 -1.04 -6.70 17.22
CA SER A 269 -1.53 -8.04 16.85
C SER A 269 -1.37 -8.33 15.36
N VAL A 270 -1.68 -7.35 14.49
CA VAL A 270 -1.45 -7.46 13.04
C VAL A 270 0.03 -7.73 12.75
N CYS A 271 0.95 -6.97 13.36
CA CYS A 271 2.39 -7.16 13.17
C CYS A 271 2.84 -8.57 13.60
N THR A 272 2.40 -9.03 14.75
CA THR A 272 2.76 -10.36 15.27
C THR A 272 2.28 -11.47 14.33
N LYS A 273 0.99 -11.46 13.97
CA LYS A 273 0.41 -12.45 13.03
C LYS A 273 1.07 -12.42 11.64
N THR A 274 1.47 -11.24 11.18
CA THR A 274 2.19 -11.07 9.93
C THR A 274 3.57 -11.69 9.99
N ILE A 275 4.31 -11.48 11.08
CA ILE A 275 5.65 -12.05 11.28
C ILE A 275 5.57 -13.57 11.39
N ASP A 276 4.60 -14.11 12.13
CA ASP A 276 4.36 -15.56 12.23
C ASP A 276 4.11 -16.16 10.84
N PHE A 277 3.30 -15.49 10.00
CA PHE A 277 3.04 -15.94 8.63
C PHE A 277 4.27 -15.87 7.71
N ILE A 278 5.12 -14.85 7.88
CA ILE A 278 6.32 -14.72 7.04
C ILE A 278 7.34 -15.81 7.40
N ASN A 279 7.47 -16.18 8.67
CA ASN A 279 8.44 -17.16 9.15
C ASN A 279 8.03 -18.63 8.91
N ASN A 280 6.76 -18.87 8.59
CA ASN A 280 6.22 -20.19 8.21
C ASN A 280 6.16 -20.34 6.68
#